data_1c4d16c25b31f0bd5b46b0053a5c45cf
#
_entry.id   1c4d16c25b31f0bd5b46b0053a5c45cf
#
_cell.length_a   1.000
_cell.length_b   1.000
_cell.length_c   1.000
_cell.angle_alpha   90.00
_cell.angle_beta   90.00
_cell.angle_gamma   90.00
#
_symmetry.space_group_name_H-M   'P 1'
#
loop_
_entity.id
_entity.type
_entity.pdbx_description
1 polymer ?
#
loop_
_entity_poly.entity_id
_entity_poly.type
_entity_poly.pdbx_seq_one_letter_code
_entity_poly.pdbx_strand_id
1 'polypeptide(L)'
;MCTQLAFFLTADKGALSATCFVPDEVRGAVLCIPPLVEERKGALPAFVKTARALAAQGIAALLVDLRGCGDSCGAFEEQDPDGFERDCDAAWAWLADQFPNVPRAALGLRCGALLALRLAARRPEMAACLLWAPVSGPDFIRQLLQRRMVNDMVAYSKAREGRADLDARLRAGGCVDLDGYPVTGALFAWLHTLTPLPCSVPLCVSAGGHDPRTAEACAASNADTASLPVRYPPFWNTVGHVDLAALITASVDWLAGRLKGPSVAAPALALSAQTAGAELITLPTTDGVVRAVLDRPSGAPRTGTLFLHGWSGDRTGPHRLFTCFARRLAARGDLCLRPDFIGRGLSDGTASQASIAGMADAARVALAELRARLPAGAPVRVIAICSGCKVAVTLAADDPGIDRLALWSAESMGDLRSAATGLRKTGAMLLTYARKLTRPETWRKLISGKVQTGMVTKALVKQETRSAAEAAWENGVLARFRAFRRPVLFVFGGSDPDAPGSRAAYERYCRTHGIPHQTRLIAHAGHSYYGEAWTHELFEQTLAFLET
;
A
#
# COMPACT_ATOMS: atom_id res chain seq x y z
N MET A 1 -20.08 0.51 20.23
CA MET A 1 -19.08 1.36 19.52
C MET A 1 -17.83 0.52 19.19
N CYS A 2 -16.92 0.97 18.32
CA CYS A 2 -15.68 0.23 18.05
C CYS A 2 -14.49 1.19 18.20
N THR A 3 -13.54 0.84 19.06
CA THR A 3 -12.31 1.60 19.25
C THR A 3 -11.22 1.00 18.35
N GLN A 4 -10.57 1.82 17.54
CA GLN A 4 -9.44 1.42 16.69
C GLN A 4 -8.13 1.87 17.34
N LEU A 5 -7.33 0.92 17.78
CA LEU A 5 -6.08 1.12 18.54
C LEU A 5 -4.88 0.71 17.69
N ALA A 6 -4.00 1.65 17.38
CA ALA A 6 -2.76 1.39 16.68
C ALA A 6 -1.59 1.32 17.68
N PHE A 7 -0.73 0.31 17.55
CA PHE A 7 0.38 0.07 18.47
C PHE A 7 1.50 -0.73 17.81
N PHE A 8 2.63 -0.81 18.50
CA PHE A 8 3.72 -1.68 18.13
C PHE A 8 3.70 -2.94 19.00
N LEU A 9 3.54 -4.09 18.36
CA LEU A 9 3.61 -5.41 18.97
C LEU A 9 5.06 -5.88 18.99
N THR A 10 5.54 -6.32 20.14
CA THR A 10 6.89 -6.86 20.28
C THR A 10 6.98 -8.25 19.66
N ALA A 11 7.94 -8.47 18.77
CA ALA A 11 8.31 -9.75 18.20
C ALA A 11 9.80 -10.04 18.44
N ASP A 12 10.28 -11.21 18.06
CA ASP A 12 11.66 -11.69 18.32
C ASP A 12 12.76 -10.75 17.78
N LYS A 13 12.55 -10.15 16.63
CA LYS A 13 13.53 -9.28 15.93
C LYS A 13 13.05 -7.82 15.79
N GLY A 14 12.22 -7.35 16.70
CA GLY A 14 11.78 -5.97 16.72
C GLY A 14 10.27 -5.80 16.82
N ALA A 15 9.76 -4.64 16.43
CA ALA A 15 8.37 -4.26 16.61
C ALA A 15 7.58 -4.41 15.31
N LEU A 16 6.41 -5.02 15.39
CA LEU A 16 5.44 -5.11 14.30
C LEU A 16 4.38 -4.01 14.47
N SER A 17 4.09 -3.29 13.41
CA SER A 17 2.97 -2.34 13.40
C SER A 17 1.66 -3.12 13.39
N ALA A 18 0.80 -2.85 14.35
CA ALA A 18 -0.46 -3.52 14.54
C ALA A 18 -1.60 -2.53 14.75
N THR A 19 -2.81 -2.94 14.39
CA THR A 19 -4.04 -2.20 14.66
C THR A 19 -5.11 -3.17 15.13
N CYS A 20 -5.63 -2.96 16.33
CA CYS A 20 -6.73 -3.74 16.88
C CYS A 20 -8.04 -2.93 16.82
N PHE A 21 -9.06 -3.54 16.27
CA PHE A 21 -10.44 -3.04 16.27
C PHE A 21 -11.19 -3.73 17.41
N VAL A 22 -11.51 -2.99 18.45
CA VAL A 22 -12.04 -3.52 19.70
C VAL A 22 -13.48 -3.03 19.89
N PRO A 23 -14.49 -3.92 19.89
CA PRO A 23 -15.86 -3.56 20.28
C PRO A 23 -15.96 -3.34 21.80
N ASP A 24 -17.00 -2.67 22.27
CA ASP A 24 -17.22 -2.43 23.71
C ASP A 24 -17.41 -3.76 24.48
N GLU A 25 -18.02 -4.75 23.84
CA GLU A 25 -18.15 -6.12 24.33
C GLU A 25 -17.56 -7.10 23.34
N VAL A 26 -16.71 -8.01 23.82
CA VAL A 26 -15.97 -8.96 22.99
C VAL A 26 -16.47 -10.37 23.25
N ARG A 27 -16.91 -11.07 22.19
CA ARG A 27 -17.34 -12.48 22.21
C ARG A 27 -16.45 -13.41 21.36
N GLY A 28 -15.47 -12.84 20.66
CA GLY A 28 -14.51 -13.56 19.83
C GLY A 28 -13.41 -12.63 19.35
N ALA A 29 -12.33 -13.19 18.85
CA ALA A 29 -11.24 -12.39 18.29
C ALA A 29 -10.66 -13.03 17.01
N VAL A 30 -10.20 -12.21 16.06
CA VAL A 30 -9.67 -12.65 14.77
C VAL A 30 -8.31 -12.01 14.49
N LEU A 31 -7.30 -12.83 14.17
CA LEU A 31 -6.04 -12.38 13.62
C LEU A 31 -6.17 -12.29 12.08
N CYS A 32 -5.94 -11.11 11.53
CA CYS A 32 -5.94 -10.86 10.09
C CYS A 32 -4.49 -10.86 9.56
N ILE A 33 -4.14 -11.82 8.71
CA ILE A 33 -2.81 -12.02 8.15
C ILE A 33 -2.80 -11.55 6.70
N PRO A 34 -2.10 -10.42 6.40
CA PRO A 34 -2.10 -9.84 5.07
C PRO A 34 -1.27 -10.66 4.06
N PRO A 35 -1.46 -10.44 2.76
CA PRO A 35 -0.54 -10.97 1.76
C PRO A 35 0.81 -10.27 1.83
N LEU A 36 1.81 -10.86 1.15
CA LEU A 36 3.17 -10.34 1.10
C LEU A 36 3.34 -9.28 0.00
N VAL A 37 4.43 -8.54 0.06
CA VAL A 37 4.88 -7.51 -0.88
C VAL A 37 3.80 -6.47 -1.20
N GLU A 38 3.69 -6.02 -2.44
CA GLU A 38 2.76 -4.95 -2.84
C GLU A 38 1.27 -5.36 -2.74
N GLU A 39 0.97 -6.67 -2.74
CA GLU A 39 -0.40 -7.16 -2.54
C GLU A 39 -0.99 -6.71 -1.19
N ARG A 40 -0.14 -6.51 -0.16
CA ARG A 40 -0.54 -5.99 1.16
C ARG A 40 -1.24 -4.64 1.04
N LYS A 41 -0.71 -3.71 0.25
CA LYS A 41 -1.29 -2.37 0.07
C LYS A 41 -2.67 -2.44 -0.57
N GLY A 42 -2.82 -3.22 -1.65
CA GLY A 42 -4.11 -3.42 -2.32
C GLY A 42 -5.16 -4.10 -1.43
N ALA A 43 -4.72 -4.96 -0.51
CA ALA A 43 -5.58 -5.71 0.40
C ALA A 43 -6.04 -4.91 1.64
N LEU A 44 -5.27 -3.90 2.08
CA LEU A 44 -5.53 -3.17 3.32
C LEU A 44 -6.97 -2.63 3.45
N PRO A 45 -7.58 -2.01 2.42
CA PRO A 45 -8.96 -1.54 2.51
C PRO A 45 -9.98 -2.66 2.77
N ALA A 46 -9.75 -3.87 2.24
CA ALA A 46 -10.61 -5.03 2.49
C ALA A 46 -10.51 -5.49 3.94
N PHE A 47 -9.30 -5.61 4.47
CA PHE A 47 -9.08 -5.98 5.87
C PHE A 47 -9.67 -4.96 6.84
N VAL A 48 -9.48 -3.66 6.60
CA VAL A 48 -10.04 -2.60 7.46
C VAL A 48 -11.57 -2.64 7.49
N LYS A 49 -12.21 -2.80 6.32
CA LYS A 49 -13.67 -2.94 6.25
C LYS A 49 -14.16 -4.19 6.97
N THR A 50 -13.47 -5.32 6.80
CA THR A 50 -13.81 -6.57 7.47
C THR A 50 -13.62 -6.47 8.99
N ALA A 51 -12.54 -5.86 9.45
CA ALA A 51 -12.28 -5.65 10.88
C ALA A 51 -13.37 -4.78 11.53
N ARG A 52 -13.78 -3.69 10.86
CA ARG A 52 -14.89 -2.86 11.33
C ARG A 52 -16.22 -3.62 11.36
N ALA A 53 -16.49 -4.46 10.36
CA ALA A 53 -17.69 -5.29 10.31
C ALA A 53 -17.67 -6.41 11.38
N LEU A 54 -16.53 -7.02 11.65
CA LEU A 54 -16.35 -7.97 12.77
C LEU A 54 -16.58 -7.29 14.12
N ALA A 55 -16.01 -6.10 14.33
CA ALA A 55 -16.20 -5.34 15.56
C ALA A 55 -17.68 -4.95 15.79
N ALA A 56 -18.43 -4.66 14.72
CA ALA A 56 -19.87 -4.44 14.80
C ALA A 56 -20.65 -5.69 15.25
N GLN A 57 -20.05 -6.88 15.13
CA GLN A 57 -20.59 -8.16 15.61
C GLN A 57 -20.02 -8.59 16.98
N GLY A 58 -19.34 -7.71 17.71
CA GLY A 58 -18.70 -8.05 18.99
C GLY A 58 -17.43 -8.90 18.85
N ILE A 59 -16.77 -8.88 17.71
CA ILE A 59 -15.56 -9.66 17.44
C ILE A 59 -14.37 -8.71 17.28
N ALA A 60 -13.39 -8.80 18.18
CA ALA A 60 -12.16 -8.03 18.05
C ALA A 60 -11.36 -8.49 16.83
N ALA A 61 -10.72 -7.58 16.13
CA ALA A 61 -9.91 -7.92 14.95
C ALA A 61 -8.53 -7.25 15.03
N LEU A 62 -7.48 -8.07 14.96
CA LEU A 62 -6.10 -7.63 14.95
C LEU A 62 -5.54 -7.68 13.51
N LEU A 63 -5.20 -6.53 12.97
CA LEU A 63 -4.44 -6.40 11.75
C LEU A 63 -2.97 -6.20 12.11
N VAL A 64 -2.06 -6.97 11.50
CA VAL A 64 -0.63 -6.86 11.73
C VAL A 64 0.11 -6.70 10.40
N ASP A 65 1.09 -5.81 10.35
CA ASP A 65 2.08 -5.79 9.27
C ASP A 65 3.21 -6.75 9.66
N LEU A 66 3.50 -7.71 8.79
CA LEU A 66 4.63 -8.61 9.00
C LEU A 66 5.95 -7.83 8.85
N ARG A 67 7.05 -8.33 9.43
CA ARG A 67 8.37 -7.67 9.31
C ARG A 67 8.76 -7.42 7.84
N GLY A 68 9.43 -6.30 7.59
CA GLY A 68 9.75 -5.89 6.24
C GLY A 68 8.55 -5.44 5.39
N CYS A 69 7.34 -5.39 5.96
CA CYS A 69 6.11 -4.92 5.32
C CYS A 69 5.52 -3.73 6.07
N GLY A 70 4.77 -2.88 5.37
CA GLY A 70 4.07 -1.73 5.97
C GLY A 70 4.98 -0.85 6.82
N ASP A 71 4.57 -0.62 8.07
CA ASP A 71 5.33 0.16 9.06
C ASP A 71 6.10 -0.71 10.06
N SER A 72 6.10 -2.03 9.89
CA SER A 72 6.86 -2.94 10.76
C SER A 72 8.36 -2.81 10.57
N CYS A 73 9.12 -3.29 11.57
CA CYS A 73 10.58 -3.25 11.58
C CYS A 73 11.22 -4.07 10.43
N GLY A 74 12.50 -3.87 10.23
CA GLY A 74 13.35 -4.58 9.28
C GLY A 74 13.16 -4.16 7.82
N ALA A 75 14.11 -4.53 6.99
CA ALA A 75 14.03 -4.48 5.54
C ALA A 75 13.48 -5.80 4.99
N PHE A 76 12.90 -5.78 3.79
CA PHE A 76 12.28 -6.99 3.24
C PHE A 76 13.33 -8.05 2.88
N GLU A 77 14.49 -7.64 2.42
CA GLU A 77 15.63 -8.50 2.08
C GLU A 77 16.32 -9.14 3.30
N GLU A 78 16.09 -8.59 4.49
CA GLU A 78 16.65 -9.12 5.74
C GLU A 78 15.80 -10.25 6.34
N GLN A 79 14.73 -10.67 5.64
CA GLN A 79 13.84 -11.70 6.15
C GLN A 79 14.53 -13.07 6.18
N ASP A 80 14.56 -13.68 7.35
CA ASP A 80 14.92 -15.07 7.46
C ASP A 80 13.71 -15.97 7.05
N PRO A 81 13.99 -17.21 6.67
CA PRO A 81 12.94 -18.10 6.13
C PRO A 81 11.69 -18.23 6.98
N ASP A 82 11.83 -18.29 8.31
CA ASP A 82 10.70 -18.54 9.24
C ASP A 82 10.16 -17.25 9.87
N GLY A 83 10.71 -16.08 9.50
CA GLY A 83 10.39 -14.80 10.13
C GLY A 83 8.91 -14.46 10.08
N PHE A 84 8.27 -14.67 8.95
CA PHE A 84 6.84 -14.40 8.80
C PHE A 84 5.95 -15.33 9.65
N GLU A 85 6.36 -16.58 9.83
CA GLU A 85 5.64 -17.52 10.69
C GLU A 85 5.77 -17.12 12.17
N ARG A 86 6.98 -16.72 12.60
CA ARG A 86 7.19 -16.19 13.97
C ARG A 86 6.43 -14.90 14.23
N ASP A 87 6.28 -14.02 13.24
CA ASP A 87 5.44 -12.82 13.36
C ASP A 87 3.96 -13.19 13.56
N CYS A 88 3.46 -14.19 12.82
CA CYS A 88 2.11 -14.71 13.02
C CYS A 88 1.93 -15.34 14.40
N ASP A 89 2.93 -16.10 14.89
CA ASP A 89 2.89 -16.69 16.22
C ASP A 89 2.92 -15.62 17.33
N ALA A 90 3.72 -14.55 17.17
CA ALA A 90 3.75 -13.42 18.11
C ALA A 90 2.41 -12.66 18.15
N ALA A 91 1.82 -12.41 16.97
CA ALA A 91 0.51 -11.77 16.87
C ALA A 91 -0.62 -12.64 17.46
N TRP A 92 -0.57 -13.94 17.25
CA TRP A 92 -1.51 -14.90 17.86
C TRP A 92 -1.36 -14.96 19.37
N ALA A 93 -0.13 -15.04 19.87
CA ALA A 93 0.14 -15.06 21.31
C ALA A 93 -0.38 -13.78 21.97
N TRP A 94 -0.14 -12.61 21.37
CA TRP A 94 -0.69 -11.36 21.86
C TRP A 94 -2.23 -11.37 21.89
N LEU A 95 -2.87 -11.84 20.81
CA LEU A 95 -4.32 -11.93 20.74
C LEU A 95 -4.88 -12.90 21.81
N ALA A 96 -4.19 -13.99 22.07
CA ALA A 96 -4.56 -14.98 23.10
C ALA A 96 -4.43 -14.41 24.51
N ASP A 97 -3.39 -13.61 24.75
CA ASP A 97 -3.14 -12.95 26.05
C ASP A 97 -4.18 -11.84 26.32
N GLN A 98 -4.48 -11.02 25.32
CA GLN A 98 -5.43 -9.92 25.49
C GLN A 98 -6.89 -10.38 25.54
N PHE A 99 -7.23 -11.48 24.89
CA PHE A 99 -8.60 -12.03 24.83
C PHE A 99 -8.64 -13.52 25.23
N PRO A 100 -8.26 -13.85 26.49
CA PRO A 100 -8.08 -15.28 26.90
C PRO A 100 -9.39 -16.07 26.94
N ASN A 101 -10.51 -15.41 27.25
CA ASN A 101 -11.79 -16.06 27.57
C ASN A 101 -12.77 -16.15 26.37
N VAL A 102 -12.30 -15.82 25.16
CA VAL A 102 -13.15 -15.89 23.97
C VAL A 102 -12.50 -16.74 22.89
N PRO A 103 -13.32 -17.38 22.01
CA PRO A 103 -12.79 -18.15 20.89
C PRO A 103 -12.04 -17.24 19.90
N ARG A 104 -10.96 -17.75 19.33
CA ARG A 104 -10.10 -17.00 18.43
C ARG A 104 -10.00 -17.69 17.08
N ALA A 105 -9.92 -16.90 16.01
CA ALA A 105 -9.80 -17.37 14.63
C ALA A 105 -8.68 -16.62 13.88
N ALA A 106 -8.32 -17.14 12.72
CA ALA A 106 -7.44 -16.46 11.78
C ALA A 106 -8.14 -16.23 10.43
N LEU A 107 -7.83 -15.09 9.80
CA LEU A 107 -8.22 -14.75 8.43
C LEU A 107 -6.97 -14.41 7.65
N GLY A 108 -6.69 -15.11 6.57
CA GLY A 108 -5.55 -14.83 5.71
C GLY A 108 -5.94 -14.62 4.25
N LEU A 109 -5.13 -13.84 3.53
CA LEU A 109 -5.31 -13.59 2.10
C LEU A 109 -4.06 -13.97 1.32
N ARG A 110 -4.20 -14.68 0.20
CA ARG A 110 -3.10 -15.07 -0.71
C ARG A 110 -2.04 -15.91 0.02
N CYS A 111 -0.76 -15.49 0.04
CA CYS A 111 0.27 -16.11 0.87
C CYS A 111 -0.06 -16.04 2.37
N GLY A 112 -0.70 -14.94 2.82
CA GLY A 112 -1.20 -14.82 4.19
C GLY A 112 -2.25 -15.86 4.54
N ALA A 113 -3.01 -16.37 3.57
CA ALA A 113 -3.91 -17.49 3.78
C ALA A 113 -3.16 -18.78 4.13
N LEU A 114 -2.04 -19.06 3.48
CA LEU A 114 -1.21 -20.23 3.82
C LEU A 114 -0.45 -20.05 5.13
N LEU A 115 -0.07 -18.81 5.49
CA LEU A 115 0.45 -18.51 6.82
C LEU A 115 -0.62 -18.76 7.90
N ALA A 116 -1.87 -18.35 7.66
CA ALA A 116 -2.99 -18.63 8.55
C ALA A 116 -3.23 -20.14 8.69
N LEU A 117 -3.17 -20.90 7.60
CA LEU A 117 -3.31 -22.35 7.61
C LEU A 117 -2.16 -23.03 8.38
N ARG A 118 -0.91 -22.59 8.20
CA ARG A 118 0.24 -23.07 8.98
C ARG A 118 0.11 -22.74 10.46
N LEU A 119 -0.38 -21.55 10.78
CA LEU A 119 -0.69 -21.18 12.17
C LEU A 119 -1.76 -22.11 12.74
N ALA A 120 -2.85 -22.37 12.01
CA ALA A 120 -3.93 -23.26 12.42
C ALA A 120 -3.43 -24.71 12.66
N ALA A 121 -2.50 -25.21 11.82
CA ALA A 121 -1.89 -26.52 12.02
C ALA A 121 -1.08 -26.63 13.33
N ARG A 122 -0.54 -25.51 13.82
CA ARG A 122 0.21 -25.44 15.10
C ARG A 122 -0.66 -25.03 16.30
N ARG A 123 -1.91 -24.64 16.08
CA ARG A 123 -2.83 -24.06 17.09
C ARG A 123 -4.17 -24.78 17.07
N PRO A 124 -4.22 -26.03 17.54
CA PRO A 124 -5.47 -26.81 17.51
C PRO A 124 -6.59 -26.20 18.36
N GLU A 125 -6.27 -25.29 19.26
CA GLU A 125 -7.21 -24.48 20.05
C GLU A 125 -7.88 -23.35 19.26
N MET A 126 -7.45 -23.09 18.01
CA MET A 126 -8.08 -22.10 17.13
C MET A 126 -9.50 -22.54 16.77
N ALA A 127 -10.47 -21.65 16.96
CA ALA A 127 -11.89 -21.96 16.72
C ALA A 127 -12.25 -22.07 15.22
N ALA A 128 -11.53 -21.32 14.35
CA ALA A 128 -11.79 -21.31 12.91
C ALA A 128 -10.64 -20.64 12.13
N CYS A 129 -10.46 -21.03 10.86
CA CYS A 129 -9.52 -20.40 9.94
C CYS A 129 -10.21 -20.09 8.60
N LEU A 130 -10.15 -18.84 8.16
CA LEU A 130 -10.73 -18.37 6.90
C LEU A 130 -9.64 -17.98 5.90
N LEU A 131 -9.69 -18.55 4.72
CA LEU A 131 -8.72 -18.36 3.65
C LEU A 131 -9.34 -17.64 2.45
N TRP A 132 -8.86 -16.43 2.15
CA TRP A 132 -9.23 -15.68 0.95
C TRP A 132 -8.21 -15.90 -0.15
N ALA A 133 -8.67 -16.35 -1.32
CA ALA A 133 -7.87 -16.56 -2.53
C ALA A 133 -6.47 -17.16 -2.23
N PRO A 134 -6.36 -18.29 -1.51
CA PRO A 134 -5.06 -18.86 -1.17
C PRO A 134 -4.23 -19.10 -2.42
N VAL A 135 -2.93 -18.84 -2.34
CA VAL A 135 -1.95 -19.10 -3.41
C VAL A 135 -0.74 -19.81 -2.83
N SER A 136 -0.30 -20.89 -3.49
CA SER A 136 0.93 -21.57 -3.10
C SER A 136 2.15 -20.68 -3.30
N GLY A 137 3.17 -20.80 -2.46
CA GLY A 137 4.39 -20.01 -2.61
C GLY A 137 5.07 -20.20 -3.97
N PRO A 138 5.14 -21.43 -4.54
CA PRO A 138 5.61 -21.64 -5.92
C PRO A 138 4.80 -20.89 -6.99
N ASP A 139 3.48 -20.83 -6.84
CA ASP A 139 2.63 -20.07 -7.77
C ASP A 139 2.74 -18.56 -7.56
N PHE A 140 2.88 -18.14 -6.32
CA PHE A 140 3.09 -16.73 -5.98
C PHE A 140 4.39 -16.18 -6.59
N ILE A 141 5.52 -16.87 -6.36
CA ILE A 141 6.81 -16.44 -6.92
C ILE A 141 6.79 -16.46 -8.45
N ARG A 142 6.12 -17.45 -9.07
CA ARG A 142 5.92 -17.49 -10.52
C ARG A 142 5.17 -16.25 -11.02
N GLN A 143 4.13 -15.81 -10.30
CA GLN A 143 3.37 -14.59 -10.64
C GLN A 143 4.22 -13.33 -10.50
N LEU A 144 5.06 -13.22 -9.46
CA LEU A 144 5.98 -12.10 -9.27
C LEU A 144 7.02 -12.03 -10.40
N LEU A 145 7.65 -13.16 -10.75
CA LEU A 145 8.62 -13.23 -11.86
C LEU A 145 7.98 -12.86 -13.20
N GLN A 146 6.74 -13.30 -13.46
CA GLN A 146 6.02 -12.91 -14.67
C GLN A 146 5.74 -11.40 -14.69
N ARG A 147 5.35 -10.81 -13.55
CA ARG A 147 5.12 -9.37 -13.44
C ARG A 147 6.39 -8.58 -13.70
N ARG A 148 7.51 -9.02 -13.13
CA ARG A 148 8.82 -8.42 -13.38
C ARG A 148 9.16 -8.39 -14.89
N MET A 149 8.96 -9.49 -15.59
CA MET A 149 9.20 -9.55 -17.04
C MET A 149 8.28 -8.61 -17.84
N VAL A 150 7.00 -8.49 -17.43
CA VAL A 150 6.07 -7.55 -18.05
C VAL A 150 6.52 -6.10 -17.80
N ASN A 151 6.94 -5.78 -16.59
CA ASN A 151 7.46 -4.46 -16.25
C ASN A 151 8.73 -4.12 -17.04
N ASP A 152 9.65 -5.07 -17.19
CA ASP A 152 10.83 -4.89 -18.07
C ASP A 152 10.43 -4.64 -19.54
N MET A 153 9.42 -5.36 -20.05
CA MET A 153 8.93 -5.10 -21.41
C MET A 153 8.31 -3.71 -21.58
N VAL A 154 7.66 -3.19 -20.56
CA VAL A 154 7.12 -1.82 -20.57
C VAL A 154 8.26 -0.80 -20.49
N ALA A 155 9.21 -1.00 -19.59
CA ALA A 155 10.31 -0.07 -19.33
C ALA A 155 11.38 -0.05 -20.45
N TYR A 156 11.73 -1.21 -20.97
CA TYR A 156 12.86 -1.38 -21.89
C TYR A 156 12.47 -1.89 -23.29
N SER A 157 11.17 -2.06 -23.58
CA SER A 157 10.63 -2.67 -24.80
C SER A 157 11.06 -4.13 -25.03
N LYS A 158 11.73 -4.73 -24.05
CA LYS A 158 12.15 -6.14 -24.04
C LYS A 158 12.33 -6.61 -22.59
N ALA A 159 12.13 -7.89 -22.31
CA ALA A 159 12.60 -8.47 -21.06
C ALA A 159 14.13 -8.45 -21.03
N ARG A 160 14.72 -7.95 -19.98
CA ARG A 160 16.19 -7.91 -19.81
C ARG A 160 16.76 -9.28 -19.51
N GLU A 161 15.99 -10.08 -18.77
CA GLU A 161 16.34 -11.45 -18.36
C GLU A 161 15.16 -12.36 -18.59
N GLY A 162 15.41 -13.61 -18.91
CA GLY A 162 14.41 -14.65 -19.02
C GLY A 162 13.96 -15.14 -17.63
N ARG A 163 12.76 -15.74 -17.55
CA ARG A 163 12.30 -16.32 -16.30
C ARG A 163 13.26 -17.39 -15.77
N ALA A 164 13.84 -18.20 -16.65
CA ALA A 164 14.76 -19.26 -16.26
C ALA A 164 16.03 -18.69 -15.61
N ASP A 165 16.54 -17.55 -16.10
CA ASP A 165 17.75 -16.90 -15.57
C ASP A 165 17.48 -16.32 -14.19
N LEU A 166 16.30 -15.67 -13.99
CA LEU A 166 15.89 -15.14 -12.70
C LEU A 166 15.69 -16.26 -11.67
N ASP A 167 15.04 -17.35 -12.05
CA ASP A 167 14.85 -18.54 -11.21
C ASP A 167 16.18 -19.19 -10.84
N ALA A 168 17.09 -19.35 -11.81
CA ALA A 168 18.44 -19.88 -11.57
C ALA A 168 19.25 -19.02 -10.59
N ARG A 169 19.17 -17.68 -10.73
CA ARG A 169 19.84 -16.74 -9.80
C ARG A 169 19.33 -16.92 -8.37
N LEU A 170 17.99 -17.01 -8.18
CA LEU A 170 17.39 -17.22 -6.86
C LEU A 170 17.79 -18.57 -6.27
N ARG A 171 17.80 -19.65 -7.07
CA ARG A 171 18.25 -20.99 -6.64
C ARG A 171 19.73 -21.02 -6.26
N ALA A 172 20.56 -20.19 -6.89
CA ALA A 172 21.97 -20.04 -6.54
C ALA A 172 22.21 -19.18 -5.28
N GLY A 173 21.15 -18.76 -4.56
CA GLY A 173 21.26 -17.92 -3.36
C GLY A 173 21.35 -16.42 -3.63
N GLY A 174 21.22 -16.00 -4.90
CA GLY A 174 21.25 -14.60 -5.27
C GLY A 174 19.97 -13.84 -4.88
N CYS A 175 19.92 -12.55 -5.21
CA CYS A 175 18.78 -11.68 -4.99
C CYS A 175 18.19 -11.20 -6.32
N VAL A 176 16.86 -11.09 -6.37
CA VAL A 176 16.12 -10.53 -7.51
C VAL A 176 15.12 -9.50 -6.99
N ASP A 177 15.22 -8.30 -7.53
CA ASP A 177 14.22 -7.25 -7.28
C ASP A 177 12.92 -7.58 -8.01
N LEU A 178 11.85 -7.75 -7.24
CA LEU A 178 10.49 -8.03 -7.71
C LEU A 178 9.57 -6.88 -7.30
N ASP A 179 9.35 -5.93 -8.21
CA ASP A 179 8.51 -4.74 -7.99
C ASP A 179 8.98 -3.86 -6.82
N GLY A 180 10.29 -3.71 -6.61
CA GLY A 180 10.88 -2.92 -5.52
C GLY A 180 11.01 -3.68 -4.20
N TYR A 181 10.77 -5.00 -4.22
CA TYR A 181 11.03 -5.90 -3.09
C TYR A 181 12.17 -6.85 -3.46
N PRO A 182 13.34 -6.74 -2.82
CA PRO A 182 14.45 -7.65 -3.05
C PRO A 182 14.13 -9.04 -2.47
N VAL A 183 13.89 -10.02 -3.35
CA VAL A 183 13.65 -11.41 -2.96
C VAL A 183 14.98 -12.15 -2.97
N THR A 184 15.42 -12.61 -1.80
CA THR A 184 16.65 -13.38 -1.64
C THR A 184 16.44 -14.86 -1.97
N GLY A 185 17.54 -15.59 -2.25
CA GLY A 185 17.48 -17.04 -2.45
C GLY A 185 16.92 -17.79 -1.23
N ALA A 186 17.20 -17.32 -0.01
CA ALA A 186 16.64 -17.89 1.22
C ALA A 186 15.11 -17.72 1.28
N LEU A 187 14.61 -16.53 1.01
CA LEU A 187 13.17 -16.26 0.95
C LEU A 187 12.49 -17.03 -0.20
N PHE A 188 13.17 -17.14 -1.35
CA PHE A 188 12.69 -17.94 -2.47
C PHE A 188 12.56 -19.43 -2.09
N ALA A 189 13.55 -19.99 -1.43
CA ALA A 189 13.51 -21.38 -0.95
C ALA A 189 12.37 -21.60 0.05
N TRP A 190 12.20 -20.70 1.01
CA TRP A 190 11.11 -20.75 1.97
C TRP A 190 9.74 -20.65 1.28
N LEU A 191 9.56 -19.76 0.33
CA LEU A 191 8.31 -19.64 -0.45
C LEU A 191 7.96 -20.98 -1.13
N HIS A 192 8.95 -21.76 -1.59
CA HIS A 192 8.69 -23.07 -2.18
C HIS A 192 8.16 -24.08 -1.16
N THR A 193 8.37 -23.89 0.14
CA THR A 193 7.77 -24.71 1.19
C THR A 193 6.35 -24.27 1.55
N LEU A 194 5.94 -23.06 1.17
CA LEU A 194 4.64 -22.48 1.53
C LEU A 194 3.53 -23.12 0.67
N THR A 195 3.08 -24.28 1.09
CA THR A 195 2.05 -25.09 0.45
C THR A 195 0.94 -25.43 1.43
N PRO A 196 -0.25 -25.85 0.99
CA PRO A 196 -1.32 -26.31 1.88
C PRO A 196 -0.85 -27.42 2.81
N LEU A 197 -1.24 -27.35 4.07
CA LEU A 197 -0.95 -28.35 5.11
C LEU A 197 -2.25 -28.81 5.76
N PRO A 198 -2.33 -30.08 6.22
CA PRO A 198 -3.44 -30.55 7.02
C PRO A 198 -3.56 -29.79 8.34
N CYS A 199 -4.79 -29.49 8.75
CA CYS A 199 -5.08 -28.98 10.09
C CYS A 199 -6.38 -29.59 10.62
N SER A 200 -6.57 -29.56 11.93
CA SER A 200 -7.78 -30.06 12.61
C SER A 200 -8.81 -28.96 12.88
N VAL A 201 -8.48 -27.72 12.54
CA VAL A 201 -9.30 -26.54 12.82
C VAL A 201 -10.37 -26.39 11.73
N PRO A 202 -11.63 -26.07 12.07
CA PRO A 202 -12.66 -25.74 11.07
C PRO A 202 -12.18 -24.72 10.06
N LEU A 203 -12.23 -25.07 8.78
CA LEU A 203 -11.68 -24.30 7.68
C LEU A 203 -12.79 -23.71 6.81
N CYS A 204 -12.60 -22.50 6.30
CA CYS A 204 -13.40 -21.96 5.23
C CYS A 204 -12.51 -21.42 4.12
N VAL A 205 -12.82 -21.77 2.88
CA VAL A 205 -12.05 -21.34 1.72
C VAL A 205 -12.92 -20.52 0.78
N SER A 206 -12.45 -19.32 0.45
CA SER A 206 -13.04 -18.48 -0.58
C SER A 206 -12.04 -18.31 -1.73
N ALA A 207 -12.22 -19.07 -2.81
CA ALA A 207 -11.35 -18.98 -3.99
C ALA A 207 -11.59 -17.70 -4.81
N GLY A 208 -12.79 -17.13 -4.77
CA GLY A 208 -13.15 -15.91 -5.50
C GLY A 208 -13.13 -16.05 -7.03
N GLY A 209 -12.85 -17.23 -7.56
CA GLY A 209 -12.58 -17.47 -8.97
C GLY A 209 -11.09 -17.41 -9.33
N HIS A 210 -10.20 -17.36 -8.32
CA HIS A 210 -8.74 -17.29 -8.46
C HIS A 210 -8.08 -18.56 -7.97
N ASP A 211 -7.07 -19.05 -8.68
CA ASP A 211 -6.26 -20.22 -8.36
C ASP A 211 -7.04 -21.39 -7.69
N PRO A 212 -7.97 -22.03 -8.41
CA PRO A 212 -8.84 -23.06 -7.84
C PRO A 212 -8.02 -24.25 -7.27
N ARG A 213 -6.86 -24.57 -7.87
CA ARG A 213 -6.03 -25.70 -7.43
C ARG A 213 -5.53 -25.56 -6.00
N THR A 214 -5.00 -24.38 -5.63
CA THR A 214 -4.54 -24.13 -4.26
C THR A 214 -5.73 -24.12 -3.29
N ALA A 215 -6.86 -23.52 -3.69
CA ALA A 215 -8.08 -23.51 -2.90
C ALA A 215 -8.64 -24.91 -2.65
N GLU A 216 -8.69 -25.76 -3.68
CA GLU A 216 -9.10 -27.17 -3.61
C GLU A 216 -8.14 -27.99 -2.72
N ALA A 217 -6.81 -27.77 -2.85
CA ALA A 217 -5.82 -28.44 -2.01
C ALA A 217 -5.96 -28.03 -0.53
N CYS A 218 -6.23 -26.76 -0.24
CA CYS A 218 -6.54 -26.29 1.12
C CYS A 218 -7.81 -26.96 1.64
N ALA A 219 -8.86 -27.03 0.84
CA ALA A 219 -10.11 -27.67 1.23
C ALA A 219 -9.94 -29.18 1.48
N ALA A 220 -9.19 -29.87 0.64
CA ALA A 220 -8.91 -31.29 0.79
C ALA A 220 -8.01 -31.61 1.99
N SER A 221 -7.30 -30.63 2.53
CA SER A 221 -6.40 -30.81 3.69
C SER A 221 -7.13 -30.93 5.03
N ASN A 222 -8.46 -30.73 5.07
CA ASN A 222 -9.25 -30.73 6.30
C ASN A 222 -10.66 -31.31 6.07
N ALA A 223 -11.12 -32.16 7.00
CA ALA A 223 -12.44 -32.81 6.92
C ALA A 223 -13.61 -31.83 7.22
N ASP A 224 -13.42 -30.81 8.07
CA ASP A 224 -14.43 -29.76 8.36
C ASP A 224 -14.11 -28.51 7.53
N THR A 225 -14.42 -28.58 6.26
CA THR A 225 -14.19 -27.45 5.34
C THR A 225 -15.48 -26.93 4.74
N ALA A 226 -15.71 -25.62 4.90
CA ALA A 226 -16.73 -24.85 4.22
C ALA A 226 -16.15 -24.09 3.01
N SER A 227 -17.01 -23.69 2.07
CA SER A 227 -16.65 -22.83 0.95
C SER A 227 -17.57 -21.61 0.91
N LEU A 228 -17.00 -20.43 0.65
CA LEU A 228 -17.79 -19.22 0.36
C LEU A 228 -17.92 -19.09 -1.18
N PRO A 229 -19.12 -19.30 -1.72
CA PRO A 229 -19.34 -19.26 -3.17
C PRO A 229 -19.45 -17.80 -3.70
N VAL A 230 -18.54 -16.94 -3.27
CA VAL A 230 -18.51 -15.53 -3.65
C VAL A 230 -17.42 -15.29 -4.69
N ARG A 231 -17.77 -14.66 -5.81
CA ARG A 231 -16.81 -14.21 -6.82
C ARG A 231 -16.44 -12.75 -6.58
N TYR A 232 -15.14 -12.43 -6.71
CA TYR A 232 -14.63 -11.07 -6.56
C TYR A 232 -13.41 -10.86 -7.47
N PRO A 233 -13.12 -9.62 -7.90
CA PRO A 233 -11.92 -9.32 -8.68
C PRO A 233 -10.66 -9.45 -7.80
N PRO A 234 -9.46 -9.55 -8.41
CA PRO A 234 -8.18 -9.61 -7.68
C PRO A 234 -7.85 -8.25 -7.04
N PHE A 235 -8.60 -7.88 -6.01
CA PHE A 235 -8.54 -6.56 -5.36
C PHE A 235 -7.15 -6.23 -4.78
N TRP A 236 -6.36 -7.23 -4.42
CA TRP A 236 -4.98 -7.07 -3.96
C TRP A 236 -4.01 -6.54 -5.04
N ASN A 237 -4.42 -6.61 -6.32
CA ASN A 237 -3.68 -6.12 -7.49
C ASN A 237 -4.47 -5.07 -8.30
N THR A 238 -5.59 -4.59 -7.76
CA THR A 238 -6.46 -3.63 -8.46
C THR A 238 -6.25 -2.24 -7.89
N VAL A 239 -5.98 -1.27 -8.76
CA VAL A 239 -5.94 0.14 -8.39
C VAL A 239 -7.36 0.71 -8.38
N GLY A 240 -7.73 1.40 -7.31
CA GLY A 240 -9.03 2.04 -7.15
C GLY A 240 -10.01 1.26 -6.27
N HIS A 241 -11.26 1.74 -6.26
CA HIS A 241 -12.32 1.15 -5.44
C HIS A 241 -12.82 -0.17 -6.04
N VAL A 242 -12.90 -1.19 -5.20
CA VAL A 242 -13.49 -2.49 -5.50
C VAL A 242 -14.64 -2.73 -4.53
N ASP A 243 -15.80 -3.12 -5.05
CA ASP A 243 -16.90 -3.57 -4.21
C ASP A 243 -16.64 -5.00 -3.73
N LEU A 244 -16.54 -5.15 -2.40
CA LEU A 244 -16.32 -6.43 -1.71
C LEU A 244 -17.41 -6.73 -0.68
N ALA A 245 -18.55 -6.04 -0.73
CA ALA A 245 -19.60 -6.19 0.26
C ALA A 245 -20.03 -7.65 0.46
N ALA A 246 -20.26 -8.37 -0.63
CA ALA A 246 -20.65 -9.78 -0.57
C ALA A 246 -19.59 -10.67 0.10
N LEU A 247 -18.30 -10.46 -0.22
CA LEU A 247 -17.20 -11.21 0.40
C LEU A 247 -17.10 -10.91 1.89
N ILE A 248 -17.16 -9.63 2.25
CA ILE A 248 -17.06 -9.19 3.65
C ILE A 248 -18.22 -9.73 4.47
N THR A 249 -19.46 -9.57 4.00
CA THR A 249 -20.65 -10.07 4.69
C THR A 249 -20.57 -11.59 4.91
N ALA A 250 -20.33 -12.37 3.85
CA ALA A 250 -20.25 -13.82 3.97
C ALA A 250 -19.11 -14.28 4.91
N SER A 251 -17.98 -13.58 4.90
CA SER A 251 -16.84 -13.87 5.78
C SER A 251 -17.15 -13.57 7.25
N VAL A 252 -17.77 -12.41 7.51
CA VAL A 252 -18.16 -11.98 8.86
C VAL A 252 -19.22 -12.93 9.41
N ASP A 253 -20.25 -13.27 8.64
CA ASP A 253 -21.32 -14.19 9.06
C ASP A 253 -20.75 -15.58 9.39
N TRP A 254 -19.85 -16.11 8.57
CA TRP A 254 -19.23 -17.41 8.83
C TRP A 254 -18.38 -17.39 10.11
N LEU A 255 -17.53 -16.37 10.29
CA LEU A 255 -16.70 -16.22 11.49
C LEU A 255 -17.56 -15.99 12.73
N ALA A 256 -18.58 -15.14 12.66
CA ALA A 256 -19.49 -14.88 13.76
C ALA A 256 -20.28 -16.13 14.18
N GLY A 257 -20.57 -17.00 13.22
CA GLY A 257 -21.20 -18.31 13.48
C GLY A 257 -20.30 -19.29 14.24
N ARG A 258 -18.98 -19.15 14.14
CA ARG A 258 -17.97 -20.01 14.80
C ARG A 258 -17.46 -19.39 16.11
N LEU A 259 -17.45 -18.06 16.22
CA LEU A 259 -16.95 -17.34 17.39
C LEU A 259 -18.09 -16.97 18.36
N LYS A 260 -18.70 -18.01 18.94
CA LYS A 260 -19.84 -17.89 19.89
C LYS A 260 -19.37 -17.98 21.35
N GLY A 261 -18.42 -17.13 21.74
CA GLY A 261 -18.00 -17.02 23.14
C GLY A 261 -18.99 -16.21 23.99
N PRO A 262 -18.79 -16.22 25.32
CA PRO A 262 -19.48 -15.30 26.20
C PRO A 262 -19.13 -13.86 25.83
N SER A 263 -20.11 -12.96 25.90
CA SER A 263 -19.84 -11.52 25.75
C SER A 263 -19.15 -11.01 27.02
N VAL A 264 -17.95 -10.48 26.88
CA VAL A 264 -17.18 -9.91 27.99
C VAL A 264 -16.84 -8.46 27.69
N ALA A 265 -16.79 -7.61 28.70
CA ALA A 265 -16.35 -6.22 28.51
C ALA A 265 -14.96 -6.20 27.87
N ALA A 266 -14.74 -5.25 26.97
CA ALA A 266 -13.41 -5.08 26.35
C ALA A 266 -12.34 -4.86 27.42
N PRO A 267 -11.19 -5.55 27.36
CA PRO A 267 -10.13 -5.35 28.31
C PRO A 267 -9.47 -3.97 28.11
N ALA A 268 -8.93 -3.41 29.19
CA ALA A 268 -8.05 -2.26 29.09
C ALA A 268 -6.70 -2.72 28.52
N LEU A 269 -6.43 -2.39 27.25
CA LEU A 269 -5.22 -2.79 26.57
C LEU A 269 -4.05 -1.86 26.91
N ALA A 270 -2.99 -2.40 27.50
CA ALA A 270 -1.74 -1.67 27.72
C ALA A 270 -0.90 -1.72 26.44
N LEU A 271 -1.03 -0.71 25.58
CA LEU A 271 -0.42 -0.66 24.26
C LEU A 271 0.68 0.38 24.16
N SER A 272 1.76 0.08 23.46
CA SER A 272 2.78 1.06 23.11
C SER A 272 2.58 1.56 21.68
N ALA A 273 2.21 2.83 21.55
CA ALA A 273 2.17 3.49 20.24
C ALA A 273 3.56 3.93 19.76
N GLN A 274 4.63 3.67 20.52
CA GLN A 274 5.97 4.16 20.25
C GLN A 274 7.02 3.06 20.27
N THR A 275 8.02 3.23 19.40
CA THR A 275 9.31 2.55 19.41
C THR A 275 10.42 3.60 19.50
N ALA A 276 11.69 3.19 19.56
CA ALA A 276 12.82 4.13 19.52
C ALA A 276 12.80 5.04 18.27
N GLY A 277 12.34 4.54 17.12
CA GLY A 277 12.38 5.24 15.82
C GLY A 277 11.03 5.64 15.24
N ALA A 278 9.90 5.28 15.85
CA ALA A 278 8.59 5.59 15.29
C ALA A 278 7.50 5.77 16.36
N GLU A 279 6.49 6.56 16.02
CA GLU A 279 5.30 6.79 16.85
C GLU A 279 4.05 6.72 15.96
N LEU A 280 3.06 5.94 16.37
CA LEU A 280 1.74 5.90 15.74
C LEU A 280 0.85 6.97 16.39
N ILE A 281 0.36 7.90 15.59
CA ILE A 281 -0.45 9.01 16.09
C ILE A 281 -1.81 9.10 15.41
N THR A 282 -2.74 9.76 16.10
CA THR A 282 -4.08 10.05 15.58
C THR A 282 -4.30 11.57 15.57
N LEU A 283 -4.84 12.05 14.46
CA LEU A 283 -5.07 13.47 14.22
C LEU A 283 -6.57 13.68 13.99
N PRO A 284 -7.30 14.27 14.93
CA PRO A 284 -8.71 14.60 14.74
C PRO A 284 -8.89 15.63 13.63
N THR A 285 -9.86 15.38 12.75
CA THR A 285 -10.29 16.31 11.71
C THR A 285 -11.82 16.44 11.73
N THR A 286 -12.38 17.36 10.95
CA THR A 286 -13.85 17.50 10.80
C THR A 286 -14.50 16.25 10.19
N ASP A 287 -13.77 15.51 9.36
CA ASP A 287 -14.27 14.37 8.60
C ASP A 287 -13.97 13.01 9.26
N GLY A 288 -13.36 13.02 10.43
CA GLY A 288 -12.96 11.82 11.17
C GLY A 288 -11.52 11.86 11.65
N VAL A 289 -10.98 10.72 12.05
CA VAL A 289 -9.63 10.59 12.56
C VAL A 289 -8.67 10.17 11.47
N VAL A 290 -7.67 10.99 11.21
CA VAL A 290 -6.50 10.66 10.40
C VAL A 290 -5.50 9.88 11.24
N ARG A 291 -5.02 8.75 10.74
CA ARG A 291 -3.95 7.97 11.38
C ARG A 291 -2.64 8.17 10.66
N ALA A 292 -1.59 8.38 11.42
CA ALA A 292 -0.30 8.71 10.87
C ALA A 292 0.85 7.98 11.59
N VAL A 293 2.00 7.96 10.96
CA VAL A 293 3.26 7.53 11.55
C VAL A 293 4.22 8.70 11.58
N LEU A 294 4.82 8.91 12.72
CA LEU A 294 5.90 9.84 12.93
C LEU A 294 7.21 9.06 13.03
N ASP A 295 8.06 9.13 12.00
CA ASP A 295 9.41 8.56 12.07
C ASP A 295 10.34 9.58 12.75
N ARG A 296 11.03 9.15 13.81
CA ARG A 296 11.73 10.02 14.76
C ARG A 296 13.25 9.85 14.64
N PRO A 297 14.00 10.96 14.65
CA PRO A 297 15.45 10.88 14.79
C PRO A 297 15.83 10.42 16.21
N SER A 298 17.05 9.92 16.36
CA SER A 298 17.59 9.52 17.66
C SER A 298 17.88 10.71 18.61
N GLY A 299 17.97 11.92 18.06
CA GLY A 299 18.21 13.16 18.80
C GLY A 299 17.11 14.19 18.55
N ALA A 300 17.34 15.45 18.95
CA ALA A 300 16.42 16.54 18.67
C ALA A 300 16.27 16.74 17.16
N PRO A 301 15.03 16.87 16.64
CA PRO A 301 14.80 17.05 15.22
C PRO A 301 15.31 18.42 14.75
N ARG A 302 15.94 18.44 13.56
CA ARG A 302 16.44 19.65 12.95
C ARG A 302 15.54 20.20 11.85
N THR A 303 14.76 19.31 11.23
CA THR A 303 13.89 19.61 10.09
C THR A 303 12.65 18.73 10.20
N GLY A 304 11.53 19.22 9.68
CA GLY A 304 10.30 18.42 9.50
C GLY A 304 10.08 18.05 8.05
N THR A 305 9.68 16.80 7.79
CA THR A 305 9.31 16.34 6.45
C THR A 305 7.93 15.68 6.47
N LEU A 306 6.99 16.25 5.72
CA LEU A 306 5.63 15.71 5.54
C LEU A 306 5.55 14.92 4.25
N PHE A 307 5.04 13.68 4.30
CA PHE A 307 4.85 12.81 3.15
C PHE A 307 3.37 12.71 2.77
N LEU A 308 3.06 12.90 1.49
CA LEU A 308 1.68 12.92 0.99
C LEU A 308 1.50 11.90 -0.14
N HIS A 309 0.76 10.84 0.14
CA HIS A 309 0.52 9.76 -0.82
C HIS A 309 -0.53 10.13 -1.89
N GLY A 310 -0.54 9.38 -3.00
CA GLY A 310 -1.51 9.54 -4.07
C GLY A 310 -2.90 8.98 -3.73
N TRP A 311 -3.85 9.17 -4.64
CA TRP A 311 -5.27 8.83 -4.49
C TRP A 311 -5.53 7.37 -4.04
N SER A 312 -4.82 6.42 -4.60
CA SER A 312 -4.99 4.98 -4.28
C SER A 312 -3.92 4.45 -3.32
N GLY A 313 -3.17 5.34 -2.68
CA GLY A 313 -2.09 5.01 -1.77
C GLY A 313 -2.49 4.92 -0.31
N ASP A 314 -1.51 4.60 0.50
CA ASP A 314 -1.49 4.74 1.95
C ASP A 314 -0.17 5.39 2.39
N ARG A 315 -0.02 5.63 3.67
CA ARG A 315 1.15 6.29 4.28
C ARG A 315 2.49 5.58 4.06
N THR A 316 2.47 4.31 3.64
CA THR A 316 3.70 3.57 3.36
C THR A 316 4.27 3.85 1.97
N GLY A 317 3.44 4.37 1.07
CA GLY A 317 3.77 4.59 -0.34
C GLY A 317 3.83 3.29 -1.16
N PRO A 318 4.08 3.39 -2.48
CA PRO A 318 4.34 2.21 -3.31
C PRO A 318 5.54 1.43 -2.76
N HIS A 319 5.49 0.11 -2.72
CA HIS A 319 6.57 -0.78 -2.23
C HIS A 319 7.34 -0.24 -1.00
N ARG A 320 6.63 0.31 0.00
CA ARG A 320 7.19 0.96 1.20
C ARG A 320 8.07 2.20 0.94
N LEU A 321 7.96 2.80 -0.24
CA LEU A 321 8.79 3.92 -0.67
C LEU A 321 8.88 5.04 0.39
N PHE A 322 7.73 5.43 0.95
CA PHE A 322 7.68 6.46 1.98
C PHE A 322 8.24 5.98 3.33
N THR A 323 7.92 4.75 3.74
CA THR A 323 8.47 4.18 4.97
C THR A 323 10.00 4.13 4.92
N CYS A 324 10.57 3.64 3.81
CA CYS A 324 12.01 3.53 3.64
C CYS A 324 12.69 4.91 3.61
N PHE A 325 12.11 5.87 2.87
CA PHE A 325 12.73 7.19 2.76
C PHE A 325 12.57 8.03 4.03
N ALA A 326 11.42 7.96 4.70
CA ALA A 326 11.20 8.64 5.97
C ALA A 326 12.18 8.15 7.05
N ARG A 327 12.40 6.84 7.16
CA ARG A 327 13.41 6.26 8.08
C ARG A 327 14.83 6.70 7.73
N ARG A 328 15.16 6.78 6.44
CA ARG A 328 16.46 7.28 5.98
C ARG A 328 16.66 8.76 6.33
N LEU A 329 15.62 9.60 6.22
CA LEU A 329 15.65 11.00 6.63
C LEU A 329 15.71 11.13 8.16
N ALA A 330 14.95 10.32 8.88
CA ALA A 330 14.99 10.32 10.35
C ALA A 330 16.38 9.96 10.89
N ALA A 331 17.07 9.00 10.28
CA ALA A 331 18.47 8.69 10.61
C ALA A 331 19.43 9.88 10.38
N ARG A 332 19.03 10.87 9.56
CA ARG A 332 19.77 12.11 9.29
C ARG A 332 19.34 13.30 10.16
N GLY A 333 18.38 13.10 11.06
CA GLY A 333 17.90 14.12 12.00
C GLY A 333 16.58 14.79 11.62
N ASP A 334 15.87 14.31 10.61
CA ASP A 334 14.54 14.81 10.24
C ASP A 334 13.46 14.16 11.10
N LEU A 335 12.42 14.91 11.43
CA LEU A 335 11.16 14.39 11.95
C LEU A 335 10.21 14.19 10.76
N CYS A 336 9.83 12.96 10.46
CA CYS A 336 9.03 12.66 9.27
C CYS A 336 7.62 12.25 9.66
N LEU A 337 6.61 12.89 9.08
CA LEU A 337 5.20 12.57 9.31
C LEU A 337 4.56 12.02 8.04
N ARG A 338 3.94 10.85 8.14
CA ARG A 338 3.27 10.14 7.05
C ARG A 338 1.81 9.86 7.44
N PRO A 339 0.82 10.68 7.03
CA PRO A 339 -0.60 10.43 7.29
C PRO A 339 -1.21 9.50 6.25
N ASP A 340 -2.22 8.73 6.67
CA ASP A 340 -3.26 8.19 5.78
C ASP A 340 -4.37 9.24 5.65
N PHE A 341 -4.81 9.55 4.43
CA PHE A 341 -5.93 10.46 4.26
C PHE A 341 -7.28 9.80 4.63
N ILE A 342 -8.30 10.61 4.89
CA ILE A 342 -9.67 10.12 5.14
C ILE A 342 -10.12 9.21 4.00
N GLY A 343 -10.67 8.04 4.34
CA GLY A 343 -11.06 7.00 3.40
C GLY A 343 -9.90 6.20 2.78
N ARG A 344 -8.69 6.35 3.31
CA ARG A 344 -7.48 5.63 2.87
C ARG A 344 -6.76 4.98 4.06
N GLY A 345 -5.97 3.95 3.76
CA GLY A 345 -5.17 3.26 4.76
C GLY A 345 -5.97 2.83 5.97
N LEU A 346 -5.52 3.24 7.14
CA LEU A 346 -6.16 2.97 8.44
C LEU A 346 -7.03 4.12 8.96
N SER A 347 -7.09 5.26 8.26
CA SER A 347 -7.89 6.42 8.67
C SER A 347 -9.39 6.16 8.56
N ASP A 348 -10.18 7.01 9.21
CA ASP A 348 -11.64 6.91 9.20
C ASP A 348 -12.21 7.24 7.81
N GLY A 349 -13.49 7.05 7.65
CA GLY A 349 -14.21 7.31 6.40
C GLY A 349 -14.15 6.19 5.39
N THR A 350 -14.68 6.46 4.21
CA THR A 350 -14.76 5.54 3.07
C THR A 350 -14.12 6.14 1.82
N ALA A 351 -13.74 5.28 0.88
CA ALA A 351 -13.12 5.72 -0.37
C ALA A 351 -14.02 6.68 -1.20
N SER A 352 -15.34 6.61 -1.03
CA SER A 352 -16.31 7.50 -1.69
C SER A 352 -16.34 8.92 -1.11
N GLN A 353 -15.90 9.10 0.13
CA GLN A 353 -15.82 10.40 0.80
C GLN A 353 -14.51 11.15 0.46
N ALA A 354 -13.52 10.44 -0.08
CA ALA A 354 -12.23 11.05 -0.40
C ALA A 354 -12.36 12.08 -1.53
N SER A 355 -11.72 13.22 -1.37
CA SER A 355 -11.54 14.26 -2.38
C SER A 355 -10.16 14.89 -2.24
N ILE A 356 -9.62 15.52 -3.29
CA ILE A 356 -8.32 16.21 -3.19
C ILE A 356 -8.41 17.38 -2.20
N ALA A 357 -9.55 18.06 -2.11
CA ALA A 357 -9.78 19.11 -1.12
C ALA A 357 -9.74 18.56 0.31
N GLY A 358 -10.48 17.46 0.60
CA GLY A 358 -10.44 16.80 1.91
C GLY A 358 -9.06 16.24 2.26
N MET A 359 -8.31 15.72 1.27
CA MET A 359 -6.91 15.33 1.48
C MET A 359 -6.05 16.55 1.87
N ALA A 360 -6.30 17.74 1.28
CA ALA A 360 -5.57 18.95 1.64
C ALA A 360 -5.93 19.42 3.06
N ASP A 361 -7.19 19.31 3.48
CA ASP A 361 -7.61 19.63 4.85
C ASP A 361 -6.93 18.72 5.88
N ALA A 362 -6.92 17.42 5.64
CA ALA A 362 -6.19 16.45 6.47
C ALA A 362 -4.68 16.74 6.50
N ALA A 363 -4.10 17.12 5.36
CA ALA A 363 -2.69 17.47 5.26
C ALA A 363 -2.33 18.75 6.03
N ARG A 364 -3.24 19.75 6.12
CA ARG A 364 -3.04 20.95 6.96
C ARG A 364 -2.97 20.59 8.44
N VAL A 365 -3.85 19.69 8.90
CA VAL A 365 -3.80 19.18 10.29
C VAL A 365 -2.48 18.46 10.55
N ALA A 366 -2.05 17.59 9.62
CA ALA A 366 -0.77 16.87 9.74
C ALA A 366 0.43 17.84 9.73
N LEU A 367 0.41 18.88 8.89
CA LEU A 367 1.45 19.91 8.84
C LEU A 367 1.53 20.71 10.16
N ALA A 368 0.39 21.07 10.73
CA ALA A 368 0.33 21.75 12.03
C ALA A 368 0.90 20.89 13.17
N GLU A 369 0.53 19.60 13.20
CA GLU A 369 1.08 18.65 14.18
C GLU A 369 2.59 18.46 14.02
N LEU A 370 3.09 18.33 12.79
CA LEU A 370 4.52 18.24 12.53
C LEU A 370 5.25 19.47 13.07
N ARG A 371 4.74 20.67 12.81
CA ARG A 371 5.33 21.92 13.29
C ARG A 371 5.33 22.05 14.81
N ALA A 372 4.26 21.61 15.46
CA ALA A 372 4.15 21.64 16.92
C ALA A 372 5.22 20.78 17.63
N ARG A 373 5.79 19.80 16.90
CA ARG A 373 6.83 18.90 17.43
C ARG A 373 8.26 19.30 17.04
N LEU A 374 8.43 20.40 16.31
CA LEU A 374 9.72 20.91 15.87
C LEU A 374 10.19 22.10 16.73
N PRO A 375 11.50 22.33 16.81
CA PRO A 375 12.02 23.58 17.33
C PRO A 375 11.48 24.79 16.55
N ALA A 376 11.31 25.91 17.23
CA ALA A 376 10.85 27.14 16.58
C ALA A 376 11.77 27.53 15.42
N GLY A 377 11.19 27.83 14.27
CA GLY A 377 11.92 28.19 13.05
C GLY A 377 12.57 27.03 12.28
N ALA A 378 12.41 25.80 12.73
CA ALA A 378 12.91 24.65 11.98
C ALA A 378 12.26 24.58 10.58
N PRO A 379 13.02 24.30 9.51
CA PRO A 379 12.48 24.23 8.16
C PRO A 379 11.53 23.03 8.02
N VAL A 380 10.48 23.20 7.23
CA VAL A 380 9.51 22.14 6.93
C VAL A 380 9.48 21.89 5.43
N ARG A 381 9.61 20.64 5.05
CA ARG A 381 9.62 20.14 3.68
C ARG A 381 8.41 19.28 3.40
N VAL A 382 7.98 19.21 2.15
CA VAL A 382 6.89 18.32 1.74
C VAL A 382 7.36 17.45 0.59
N ILE A 383 7.18 16.13 0.75
CA ILE A 383 7.44 15.13 -0.28
C ILE A 383 6.11 14.49 -0.66
N ALA A 384 5.82 14.45 -1.95
CA ALA A 384 4.54 13.92 -2.42
C ALA A 384 4.70 13.08 -3.69
N ILE A 385 3.76 12.15 -3.90
CA ILE A 385 3.71 11.32 -5.12
C ILE A 385 2.33 11.35 -5.78
N CYS A 386 2.31 11.34 -7.12
CA CYS A 386 1.07 11.20 -7.90
C CYS A 386 0.09 12.35 -7.60
N SER A 387 -1.18 12.06 -7.31
CA SER A 387 -2.18 13.06 -6.90
C SER A 387 -1.90 13.71 -5.52
N GLY A 388 -1.07 13.10 -4.67
CA GLY A 388 -0.54 13.74 -3.47
C GLY A 388 0.24 15.03 -3.78
N CYS A 389 0.82 15.13 -4.98
CA CYS A 389 1.48 16.35 -5.42
C CYS A 389 0.52 17.55 -5.56
N LYS A 390 -0.76 17.31 -5.90
CA LYS A 390 -1.79 18.36 -5.90
C LYS A 390 -2.06 18.88 -4.50
N VAL A 391 -2.07 17.96 -3.53
CA VAL A 391 -2.21 18.29 -2.10
C VAL A 391 -1.00 19.14 -1.66
N ALA A 392 0.23 18.73 -2.02
CA ALA A 392 1.44 19.49 -1.70
C ALA A 392 1.44 20.90 -2.31
N VAL A 393 1.03 21.01 -3.58
CA VAL A 393 0.86 22.34 -4.25
C VAL A 393 -0.20 23.16 -3.55
N THR A 394 -1.30 22.55 -3.08
CA THR A 394 -2.35 23.26 -2.32
C THR A 394 -1.80 23.78 -0.99
N LEU A 395 -1.07 22.97 -0.23
CA LEU A 395 -0.44 23.42 1.01
C LEU A 395 0.52 24.59 0.76
N ALA A 396 1.38 24.49 -0.24
CA ALA A 396 2.35 25.53 -0.57
C ALA A 396 1.72 26.82 -1.13
N ALA A 397 0.54 26.72 -1.75
CA ALA A 397 -0.24 27.87 -2.18
C ALA A 397 -0.80 28.68 -1.00
N ASP A 398 -1.09 28.00 0.12
CA ASP A 398 -1.72 28.59 1.29
C ASP A 398 -0.71 28.89 2.43
N ASP A 399 0.49 28.30 2.37
CA ASP A 399 1.49 28.34 3.44
C ASP A 399 2.90 28.63 2.90
N PRO A 400 3.35 29.90 2.93
CA PRO A 400 4.68 30.30 2.47
C PRO A 400 5.82 29.82 3.41
N GLY A 401 5.50 29.29 4.58
CA GLY A 401 6.46 28.74 5.53
C GLY A 401 6.95 27.33 5.18
N ILE A 402 6.46 26.72 4.12
CA ILE A 402 7.02 25.49 3.56
C ILE A 402 8.33 25.83 2.85
N ASP A 403 9.44 25.21 3.28
CA ASP A 403 10.78 25.51 2.78
C ASP A 403 11.04 24.91 1.39
N ARG A 404 10.63 23.65 1.15
CA ARG A 404 10.87 22.94 -0.11
C ARG A 404 9.76 21.97 -0.45
N LEU A 405 9.56 21.76 -1.75
CA LEU A 405 8.68 20.70 -2.28
C LEU A 405 9.47 19.70 -3.11
N ALA A 406 9.31 18.39 -2.85
CA ALA A 406 9.76 17.33 -3.74
C ALA A 406 8.52 16.56 -4.26
N LEU A 407 8.26 16.66 -5.55
CA LEU A 407 7.06 16.19 -6.20
C LEU A 407 7.39 15.06 -7.17
N TRP A 408 7.06 13.83 -6.80
CA TRP A 408 7.35 12.61 -7.54
C TRP A 408 6.17 12.22 -8.43
N SER A 409 6.41 12.05 -9.73
CA SER A 409 5.36 11.72 -10.72
C SER A 409 4.13 12.63 -10.59
N ALA A 410 4.36 13.94 -10.54
CA ALA A 410 3.32 14.94 -10.30
C ALA A 410 2.25 14.93 -11.38
N GLU A 411 1.00 14.67 -11.01
CA GLU A 411 -0.14 14.81 -11.91
C GLU A 411 -0.44 16.28 -12.19
N SER A 412 -0.73 16.60 -13.46
CA SER A 412 -1.22 17.93 -13.84
C SER A 412 -2.55 18.25 -13.15
N MET A 413 -2.75 19.51 -12.75
CA MET A 413 -3.99 20.00 -12.14
C MET A 413 -4.54 21.21 -12.90
N GLY A 414 -5.83 21.47 -12.77
CA GLY A 414 -6.49 22.60 -13.40
C GLY A 414 -6.17 22.73 -14.89
N ASP A 415 -5.92 23.95 -15.34
CA ASP A 415 -5.61 24.27 -16.75
C ASP A 415 -4.28 23.68 -17.24
N LEU A 416 -3.39 23.22 -16.34
CA LEU A 416 -2.17 22.52 -16.74
C LEU A 416 -2.47 21.19 -17.46
N ARG A 417 -3.67 20.61 -17.25
CA ARG A 417 -4.10 19.38 -17.94
C ARG A 417 -4.43 19.60 -19.41
N SER A 418 -5.09 20.70 -19.76
CA SER A 418 -5.46 20.99 -21.15
C SER A 418 -4.22 21.19 -22.03
N ALA A 419 -3.15 21.75 -21.45
CA ALA A 419 -1.86 21.86 -22.12
C ALA A 419 -1.16 20.48 -22.32
N ALA A 420 -1.49 19.47 -21.49
CA ALA A 420 -0.92 18.13 -21.56
C ALA A 420 -1.71 17.17 -22.46
N THR A 421 -3.01 17.40 -22.66
CA THR A 421 -3.92 16.47 -23.36
C THR A 421 -4.13 16.75 -24.85
N GLY A 422 -3.65 17.87 -25.37
CA GLY A 422 -3.77 18.18 -26.78
C GLY A 422 -3.09 17.14 -27.68
N LEU A 423 -3.80 16.64 -28.68
CA LEU A 423 -3.41 15.79 -29.85
C LEU A 423 -2.32 14.72 -29.68
N ARG A 424 -1.41 14.83 -28.70
CA ARG A 424 -0.27 13.91 -28.52
C ARG A 424 -0.62 12.60 -27.79
N LYS A 425 -1.60 12.59 -26.88
CA LYS A 425 -2.03 11.36 -26.19
C LYS A 425 -2.67 10.37 -27.14
N THR A 426 -3.54 10.84 -28.01
CA THR A 426 -4.25 9.98 -28.99
C THR A 426 -3.29 9.46 -30.06
N GLY A 427 -2.38 10.29 -30.55
CA GLY A 427 -1.41 9.91 -31.59
C GLY A 427 -0.33 8.95 -31.10
N ALA A 428 0.26 9.18 -29.92
CA ALA A 428 1.29 8.30 -29.36
C ALA A 428 0.71 6.95 -28.90
N MET A 429 -0.51 6.96 -28.34
CA MET A 429 -1.22 5.73 -27.97
C MET A 429 -1.63 4.92 -29.22
N LEU A 430 -2.18 5.58 -30.25
CA LEU A 430 -2.49 4.97 -31.55
C LEU A 430 -1.24 4.44 -32.26
N LEU A 431 -0.11 5.15 -32.25
CA LEU A 431 1.16 4.70 -32.80
C LEU A 431 1.73 3.49 -32.04
N THR A 432 1.60 3.48 -30.72
CA THR A 432 2.05 2.34 -29.90
C THR A 432 1.17 1.11 -30.12
N TYR A 433 -0.15 1.30 -30.25
CA TYR A 433 -1.07 0.21 -30.59
C TYR A 433 -0.93 -0.21 -32.07
N ALA A 434 -0.75 0.71 -33.00
CA ALA A 434 -0.47 0.40 -34.41
C ALA A 434 0.84 -0.39 -34.56
N ARG A 435 1.92 -0.01 -33.85
CA ARG A 435 3.16 -0.79 -33.81
C ARG A 435 3.00 -2.18 -33.15
N LYS A 436 2.08 -2.34 -32.19
CA LYS A 436 1.74 -3.65 -31.62
C LYS A 436 0.91 -4.50 -32.58
N LEU A 437 0.02 -3.89 -33.35
CA LEU A 437 -0.80 -4.57 -34.37
C LEU A 437 -0.01 -5.02 -35.62
N THR A 438 1.16 -4.41 -35.90
CA THR A 438 2.05 -4.85 -36.98
C THR A 438 2.88 -6.08 -36.66
N ARG A 439 2.84 -6.61 -35.42
CA ARG A 439 3.59 -7.81 -35.02
C ARG A 439 2.75 -9.08 -35.21
N PRO A 440 3.23 -10.10 -35.95
CA PRO A 440 2.50 -11.35 -36.20
C PRO A 440 2.09 -12.11 -34.94
N GLU A 441 2.87 -11.96 -33.84
CA GLU A 441 2.61 -12.60 -32.55
C GLU A 441 1.37 -12.03 -31.84
N THR A 442 1.04 -10.76 -32.09
CA THR A 442 -0.14 -10.09 -31.52
C THR A 442 -1.42 -10.66 -32.14
N TRP A 443 -1.38 -10.94 -33.43
CA TRP A 443 -2.49 -11.57 -34.13
C TRP A 443 -2.73 -13.02 -33.71
N ARG A 444 -1.67 -13.79 -33.43
CA ARG A 444 -1.82 -15.16 -32.90
C ARG A 444 -2.48 -15.16 -31.50
N LYS A 445 -2.19 -14.19 -30.65
CA LYS A 445 -2.81 -14.05 -29.32
C LYS A 445 -4.25 -13.55 -29.38
N LEU A 446 -4.60 -12.72 -30.35
CA LEU A 446 -5.98 -12.27 -30.61
C LEU A 446 -6.87 -13.43 -31.12
N ILE A 447 -6.36 -14.25 -32.04
CA ILE A 447 -7.08 -15.38 -32.61
C ILE A 447 -7.27 -16.52 -31.61
N SER A 448 -6.35 -16.66 -30.63
CA SER A 448 -6.44 -17.70 -29.60
C SER A 448 -7.37 -17.36 -28.42
N GLY A 449 -8.12 -16.25 -28.47
CA GLY A 449 -9.12 -15.87 -27.45
C GLY A 449 -8.56 -15.55 -26.06
N LYS A 450 -7.22 -15.44 -25.90
CA LYS A 450 -6.56 -15.22 -24.61
C LYS A 450 -6.38 -13.73 -24.21
N VAL A 451 -6.91 -12.80 -25.02
CA VAL A 451 -6.88 -11.36 -24.69
C VAL A 451 -8.27 -10.96 -24.18
N GLN A 452 -8.33 -10.60 -22.91
CA GLN A 452 -9.54 -9.97 -22.36
C GLN A 452 -9.70 -8.56 -22.95
N THR A 453 -10.48 -8.46 -24.03
CA THR A 453 -10.81 -7.20 -24.72
C THR A 453 -11.47 -6.14 -23.82
N GLY A 454 -12.07 -6.56 -22.71
CA GLY A 454 -12.69 -5.67 -21.72
C GLY A 454 -11.73 -4.73 -20.96
N MET A 455 -10.42 -5.03 -20.93
CA MET A 455 -9.44 -4.12 -20.32
C MET A 455 -9.03 -2.97 -21.25
N VAL A 456 -9.01 -3.19 -22.55
CA VAL A 456 -8.63 -2.18 -23.55
C VAL A 456 -9.75 -1.14 -23.71
N THR A 457 -11.00 -1.58 -23.72
CA THR A 457 -12.17 -0.69 -23.79
C THR A 457 -12.37 0.12 -22.49
N LYS A 458 -12.12 -0.45 -21.31
CA LYS A 458 -12.18 0.29 -20.05
C LYS A 458 -11.08 1.33 -19.89
N ALA A 459 -9.89 1.10 -20.44
CA ALA A 459 -8.80 2.08 -20.44
C ALA A 459 -9.08 3.26 -21.40
N LEU A 460 -9.84 3.03 -22.46
CA LEU A 460 -10.23 4.06 -23.44
C LEU A 460 -11.45 4.89 -22.98
N VAL A 461 -12.31 4.36 -22.11
CA VAL A 461 -13.60 4.98 -21.73
C VAL A 461 -13.56 5.67 -20.37
N LYS A 462 -12.59 5.36 -19.48
CA LYS A 462 -12.45 6.07 -18.20
C LYS A 462 -11.61 7.33 -18.32
N GLN A 463 -12.07 8.30 -19.08
CA GLN A 463 -11.86 9.71 -18.75
C GLN A 463 -12.83 9.98 -17.58
N GLU A 464 -12.30 10.02 -16.35
CA GLU A 464 -13.06 10.57 -15.21
C GLU A 464 -13.48 11.99 -15.59
N THR A 465 -14.77 12.15 -15.86
CA THR A 465 -15.37 13.47 -16.08
C THR A 465 -15.33 14.19 -14.72
N ARG A 466 -14.32 15.05 -14.56
CA ARG A 466 -14.25 15.93 -13.40
C ARG A 466 -15.44 16.88 -13.39
N SER A 467 -15.91 17.17 -12.19
CA SER A 467 -16.89 18.23 -12.01
C SER A 467 -16.28 19.60 -12.36
N ALA A 468 -17.07 20.50 -12.89
CA ALA A 468 -16.65 21.88 -13.13
C ALA A 468 -16.16 22.57 -11.82
N ALA A 469 -16.72 22.17 -10.68
CA ALA A 469 -16.33 22.65 -9.36
C ALA A 469 -14.90 22.23 -8.99
N GLU A 470 -14.50 20.96 -9.25
CA GLU A 470 -13.11 20.50 -9.01
C GLU A 470 -12.11 21.23 -9.90
N ALA A 471 -12.45 21.44 -11.17
CA ALA A 471 -11.59 22.19 -12.08
C ALA A 471 -11.41 23.66 -11.63
N ALA A 472 -12.49 24.32 -11.21
CA ALA A 472 -12.46 25.68 -10.68
C ALA A 472 -11.62 25.76 -9.39
N TRP A 473 -11.78 24.80 -8.49
CA TRP A 473 -11.00 24.71 -7.25
C TRP A 473 -9.50 24.54 -7.55
N GLU A 474 -9.11 23.62 -8.44
CA GLU A 474 -7.71 23.43 -8.82
C GLU A 474 -7.10 24.67 -9.48
N ASN A 475 -7.86 25.37 -10.32
CA ASN A 475 -7.41 26.63 -10.91
C ASN A 475 -7.24 27.73 -9.86
N GLY A 476 -8.11 27.78 -8.85
CA GLY A 476 -7.96 28.67 -7.70
C GLY A 476 -6.69 28.38 -6.91
N VAL A 477 -6.34 27.11 -6.72
CA VAL A 477 -5.07 26.70 -6.09
C VAL A 477 -3.89 27.18 -6.93
N LEU A 478 -3.87 26.93 -8.23
CA LEU A 478 -2.80 27.39 -9.12
C LEU A 478 -2.65 28.90 -9.07
N ALA A 479 -3.77 29.65 -9.07
CA ALA A 479 -3.73 31.10 -8.97
C ALA A 479 -3.04 31.64 -7.70
N ARG A 480 -3.15 30.91 -6.58
CA ARG A 480 -2.42 31.21 -5.34
C ARG A 480 -0.98 30.71 -5.38
N PHE A 481 -0.75 29.50 -5.89
CA PHE A 481 0.58 28.87 -5.96
C PHE A 481 1.58 29.69 -6.79
N ARG A 482 1.13 30.51 -7.73
CA ARG A 482 2.01 31.45 -8.48
C ARG A 482 2.82 32.37 -7.59
N ALA A 483 2.42 32.58 -6.33
CA ALA A 483 3.15 33.39 -5.35
C ALA A 483 4.23 32.62 -4.58
N PHE A 484 4.31 31.32 -4.72
CA PHE A 484 5.31 30.49 -4.04
C PHE A 484 6.73 30.83 -4.56
N ARG A 485 7.69 31.00 -3.64
CA ARG A 485 9.07 31.42 -3.98
C ARG A 485 10.14 30.48 -3.46
N ARG A 486 9.73 29.35 -2.88
CA ARG A 486 10.67 28.35 -2.39
C ARG A 486 10.97 27.30 -3.46
N PRO A 487 12.12 26.60 -3.39
CA PRO A 487 12.52 25.60 -4.38
C PRO A 487 11.53 24.43 -4.51
N VAL A 488 11.30 23.98 -5.75
CA VAL A 488 10.49 22.82 -6.09
C VAL A 488 11.31 21.85 -6.92
N LEU A 489 11.37 20.60 -6.51
CA LEU A 489 11.91 19.50 -7.30
C LEU A 489 10.78 18.68 -7.91
N PHE A 490 10.82 18.49 -9.21
CA PHE A 490 9.97 17.52 -9.91
C PHE A 490 10.82 16.33 -10.34
N VAL A 491 10.40 15.11 -9.97
CA VAL A 491 11.02 13.86 -10.45
C VAL A 491 9.98 13.05 -11.21
N PHE A 492 10.31 12.64 -12.42
CA PHE A 492 9.41 11.83 -13.26
C PHE A 492 10.07 10.54 -13.70
N GLY A 493 9.27 9.49 -13.88
CA GLY A 493 9.73 8.25 -14.49
C GLY A 493 9.75 8.35 -16.01
N GLY A 494 10.83 7.90 -16.64
CA GLY A 494 11.01 7.99 -18.10
C GLY A 494 10.08 7.09 -18.92
N SER A 495 9.52 6.05 -18.31
CA SER A 495 8.51 5.17 -18.93
C SER A 495 7.07 5.46 -18.47
N ASP A 496 6.87 6.49 -17.63
CA ASP A 496 5.54 6.96 -17.26
C ASP A 496 4.90 7.70 -18.45
N PRO A 497 3.78 7.21 -19.02
CA PRO A 497 3.15 7.80 -20.20
C PRO A 497 2.61 9.23 -19.95
N ASP A 498 2.33 9.59 -18.70
CA ASP A 498 1.81 10.90 -18.32
C ASP A 498 2.93 11.93 -18.02
N ALA A 499 4.16 11.46 -17.76
CA ALA A 499 5.29 12.30 -17.39
C ALA A 499 5.62 13.41 -18.41
N PRO A 500 5.68 13.18 -19.74
CA PRO A 500 6.06 14.23 -20.69
C PRO A 500 5.11 15.43 -20.67
N GLY A 501 3.80 15.18 -20.58
CA GLY A 501 2.78 16.21 -20.53
C GLY A 501 2.80 17.00 -19.22
N SER A 502 2.81 16.31 -18.10
CA SER A 502 2.84 16.91 -16.76
C SER A 502 4.13 17.72 -16.53
N ARG A 503 5.27 17.15 -16.92
CA ARG A 503 6.57 17.81 -16.85
C ARG A 503 6.56 19.14 -17.61
N ALA A 504 6.20 19.13 -18.90
CA ALA A 504 6.20 20.33 -19.74
C ALA A 504 5.23 21.41 -19.19
N ALA A 505 4.09 20.98 -18.64
CA ALA A 505 3.11 21.90 -18.06
C ALA A 505 3.63 22.58 -16.80
N TYR A 506 4.19 21.83 -15.85
CA TYR A 506 4.75 22.39 -14.62
C TYR A 506 6.00 23.24 -14.86
N GLU A 507 6.92 22.81 -15.74
CA GLU A 507 8.10 23.60 -16.11
C GLU A 507 7.71 24.96 -16.72
N ARG A 508 6.73 24.96 -17.63
CA ARG A 508 6.21 26.20 -18.21
C ARG A 508 5.59 27.09 -17.14
N TYR A 509 4.74 26.52 -16.29
CA TYR A 509 4.07 27.26 -15.23
C TYR A 509 5.07 27.90 -14.26
N CYS A 510 6.04 27.15 -13.78
CA CYS A 510 7.06 27.66 -12.86
C CYS A 510 7.91 28.75 -13.50
N ARG A 511 8.35 28.58 -14.77
CA ARG A 511 9.07 29.65 -15.51
C ARG A 511 8.24 30.90 -15.65
N THR A 512 6.97 30.78 -16.05
CA THR A 512 6.07 31.94 -16.26
C THR A 512 5.87 32.74 -14.97
N HIS A 513 5.85 32.08 -13.82
CA HIS A 513 5.58 32.75 -12.54
C HIS A 513 6.83 32.93 -11.65
N GLY A 514 8.02 32.64 -12.16
CA GLY A 514 9.28 32.82 -11.42
C GLY A 514 9.42 31.92 -10.19
N ILE A 515 8.82 30.73 -10.22
CA ILE A 515 8.96 29.73 -9.14
C ILE A 515 10.28 28.99 -9.34
N PRO A 516 11.21 29.02 -8.36
CA PRO A 516 12.45 28.26 -8.45
C PRO A 516 12.16 26.76 -8.57
N HIS A 517 12.66 26.11 -9.61
CA HIS A 517 12.38 24.68 -9.80
C HIS A 517 13.52 23.94 -10.48
N GLN A 518 13.58 22.64 -10.19
CA GLN A 518 14.42 21.67 -10.85
C GLN A 518 13.56 20.51 -11.34
N THR A 519 13.93 19.93 -12.48
CA THR A 519 13.27 18.73 -13.00
C THR A 519 14.28 17.64 -13.23
N ARG A 520 13.96 16.42 -12.82
CA ARG A 520 14.75 15.21 -13.01
C ARG A 520 13.93 14.15 -13.70
N LEU A 521 14.57 13.29 -14.48
CA LEU A 521 13.96 12.18 -15.18
C LEU A 521 14.76 10.92 -14.86
N ILE A 522 14.14 9.95 -14.20
CA ILE A 522 14.75 8.64 -13.96
C ILE A 522 14.45 7.74 -15.15
N ALA A 523 15.50 7.41 -15.91
CA ALA A 523 15.37 6.62 -17.12
C ALA A 523 14.67 5.27 -16.85
N HIS A 524 13.76 4.89 -17.73
CA HIS A 524 13.02 3.63 -17.67
C HIS A 524 12.13 3.40 -16.44
N ALA A 525 12.14 4.27 -15.44
CA ALA A 525 11.23 4.16 -14.30
C ALA A 525 9.78 4.40 -14.73
N GLY A 526 8.86 3.64 -14.17
CA GLY A 526 7.43 3.88 -14.28
C GLY A 526 6.93 4.91 -13.26
N HIS A 527 5.61 5.13 -13.24
CA HIS A 527 4.94 6.12 -12.38
C HIS A 527 5.25 5.97 -10.88
N SER A 528 5.34 4.75 -10.39
CA SER A 528 5.52 4.43 -8.95
C SER A 528 6.93 3.94 -8.60
N TYR A 529 7.88 4.03 -9.52
CA TYR A 529 9.29 3.67 -9.31
C TYR A 529 9.51 2.24 -8.80
N TYR A 530 8.68 1.28 -9.24
CA TYR A 530 8.80 -0.13 -8.86
C TYR A 530 10.11 -0.75 -9.34
N GLY A 531 11.15 -0.67 -8.52
CA GLY A 531 12.49 -1.19 -8.78
C GLY A 531 13.52 -0.57 -7.84
N GLU A 532 14.40 -1.40 -7.27
CA GLU A 532 15.41 -0.98 -6.31
C GLU A 532 16.32 0.12 -6.86
N ALA A 533 16.83 -0.06 -8.10
CA ALA A 533 17.70 0.92 -8.74
C ALA A 533 17.01 2.28 -8.94
N TRP A 534 15.73 2.28 -9.35
CA TRP A 534 14.97 3.51 -9.55
C TRP A 534 14.62 4.18 -8.22
N THR A 535 14.32 3.39 -7.19
CA THR A 535 14.10 3.87 -5.82
C THR A 535 15.36 4.52 -5.27
N HIS A 536 16.50 3.88 -5.44
CA HIS A 536 17.79 4.42 -5.01
C HIS A 536 18.08 5.76 -5.70
N GLU A 537 17.96 5.83 -7.02
CA GLU A 537 18.16 7.05 -7.79
C GLU A 537 17.21 8.18 -7.36
N LEU A 538 15.91 7.85 -7.14
CA LEU A 538 14.92 8.79 -6.64
C LEU A 538 15.33 9.38 -5.28
N PHE A 539 15.79 8.54 -4.38
CA PHE A 539 16.23 8.96 -3.05
C PHE A 539 17.46 9.84 -3.11
N GLU A 540 18.50 9.46 -3.88
CA GLU A 540 19.71 10.27 -4.01
C GLU A 540 19.43 11.65 -4.63
N GLN A 541 18.63 11.70 -5.70
CA GLN A 541 18.24 12.97 -6.33
C GLN A 541 17.43 13.86 -5.39
N THR A 542 16.54 13.24 -4.59
CA THR A 542 15.73 13.98 -3.61
C THR A 542 16.58 14.46 -2.45
N LEU A 543 17.47 13.62 -1.90
CA LEU A 543 18.39 14.01 -0.82
C LEU A 543 19.28 15.17 -1.23
N ALA A 544 19.92 15.08 -2.39
CA ALA A 544 20.77 16.16 -2.92
C ALA A 544 20.02 17.49 -3.02
N PHE A 545 18.74 17.46 -3.42
CA PHE A 545 17.90 18.65 -3.46
C PHE A 545 17.53 19.17 -2.06
N LEU A 546 17.28 18.30 -1.10
CA LEU A 546 16.90 18.68 0.25
C LEU A 546 18.08 19.28 1.06
N GLU A 547 19.32 18.95 0.70
CA GLU A 547 20.54 19.41 1.36
C GLU A 547 21.08 20.75 0.81
N THR A 548 20.61 21.23 -0.36
CA THR A 548 20.94 22.55 -0.93
C THR A 548 20.13 23.67 -0.29
#